data_9ccd32e4abbdb1d184fc5690bdf58f26
#
_entry.id   9ccd32e4abbdb1d184fc5690bdf58f26
#
_cell.length_a   1.000
_cell.length_b   1.000
_cell.length_c   1.000
_cell.angle_alpha   90.00
_cell.angle_beta   90.00
_cell.angle_gamma   90.00
#
_symmetry.space_group_name_H-M   'P 1'
#
loop_
_entity.id
_entity.type
_entity.pdbx_description
1 polymer ?
#
loop_
_entity_poly.entity_id
_entity_poly.type
_entity_poly.pdbx_seq_one_letter_code
_entity_poly.pdbx_strand_id
1 'polypeptide(L)'
;LESSFFHVYTHWLGELLPQVEGVVLPGVCGLLNAFTAHDATVQLGLLTGNTRLAAEVKLRHFDLWGRFKLGAFGDDHTCRNELASIAERRAKQVIGDSLLSEEILIIGDTPRDVECAQSIGAKSLAVATGNFDSATLQNCGATGTVEMLADIHAEEILRL
;
A
#
# COMPACT_ATOMS: atom_id res chain seq x y z
N LEU A 1 -15.87 7.81 -22.70
CA LEU A 1 -16.75 6.92 -21.91
C LEU A 1 -16.11 6.50 -20.59
N GLU A 2 -14.84 6.06 -20.57
CA GLU A 2 -14.14 5.65 -19.34
C GLU A 2 -13.97 6.81 -18.34
N SER A 3 -13.52 7.96 -18.80
CA SER A 3 -13.38 9.16 -17.99
C SER A 3 -14.68 9.57 -17.28
N SER A 4 -15.82 9.49 -17.99
CA SER A 4 -17.13 9.82 -17.40
C SER A 4 -17.55 8.80 -16.34
N PHE A 5 -17.26 7.51 -16.53
CA PHE A 5 -17.56 6.47 -15.55
C PHE A 5 -16.80 6.69 -14.24
N PHE A 6 -15.48 6.93 -14.32
CA PHE A 6 -14.67 7.17 -13.13
C PHE A 6 -15.07 8.43 -12.36
N HIS A 7 -15.51 9.49 -13.04
CA HIS A 7 -16.02 10.67 -12.36
C HIS A 7 -17.34 10.38 -11.61
N VAL A 8 -18.29 9.68 -12.25
CA VAL A 8 -19.54 9.27 -11.62
C VAL A 8 -19.29 8.34 -10.43
N TYR A 9 -18.43 7.33 -10.61
CA TYR A 9 -18.03 6.43 -9.54
C TYR A 9 -17.42 7.17 -8.34
N THR A 10 -16.49 8.08 -8.59
CA THR A 10 -15.82 8.82 -7.52
C THR A 10 -16.76 9.79 -6.80
N HIS A 11 -17.68 10.41 -7.53
CA HIS A 11 -18.72 11.25 -6.94
C HIS A 11 -19.58 10.45 -5.97
N TRP A 12 -20.17 9.33 -6.44
CA TRP A 12 -20.98 8.47 -5.58
C TRP A 12 -20.19 7.85 -4.42
N LEU A 13 -18.92 7.51 -4.64
CA LEU A 13 -18.06 7.04 -3.57
C LEU A 13 -17.95 8.09 -2.45
N GLY A 14 -17.76 9.37 -2.80
CA GLY A 14 -17.68 10.46 -1.83
C GLY A 14 -18.98 10.66 -1.04
N GLU A 15 -20.14 10.51 -1.70
CA GLU A 15 -21.44 10.66 -1.08
C GLU A 15 -21.83 9.46 -0.18
N LEU A 16 -21.45 8.25 -0.57
CA LEU A 16 -21.84 7.03 0.13
C LEU A 16 -20.86 6.63 1.24
N LEU A 17 -19.58 6.94 1.08
CA LEU A 17 -18.56 6.52 2.05
C LEU A 17 -18.86 6.96 3.50
N PRO A 18 -19.34 8.19 3.76
CA PRO A 18 -19.74 8.60 5.11
C PRO A 18 -20.95 7.85 5.69
N GLN A 19 -21.72 7.16 4.84
CA GLN A 19 -22.93 6.45 5.22
C GLN A 19 -22.69 4.95 5.51
N VAL A 20 -21.47 4.45 5.20
CA VAL A 20 -21.08 3.07 5.47
C VAL A 20 -20.08 3.02 6.63
N GLU A 21 -20.27 2.04 7.49
CA GLU A 21 -19.33 1.77 8.57
C GLU A 21 -18.03 1.18 7.98
N GLY A 22 -17.07 2.07 7.72
CA GLY A 22 -15.71 1.69 7.39
C GLY A 22 -14.81 1.86 8.61
N VAL A 23 -13.82 0.98 8.73
CA VAL A 23 -12.84 1.06 9.83
C VAL A 23 -11.42 0.96 9.26
N VAL A 24 -10.49 1.69 9.89
CA VAL A 24 -9.07 1.47 9.69
C VAL A 24 -8.67 0.23 10.48
N LEU A 25 -8.03 -0.72 9.82
CA LEU A 25 -7.63 -1.98 10.46
C LEU A 25 -6.67 -1.74 11.64
N PRO A 26 -6.73 -2.59 12.69
CA PRO A 26 -5.84 -2.49 13.85
C PRO A 26 -4.36 -2.48 13.44
N GLY A 27 -3.57 -1.62 14.10
CA GLY A 27 -2.15 -1.47 13.84
C GLY A 27 -1.77 -0.45 12.75
N VAL A 28 -2.65 -0.15 11.78
CA VAL A 28 -2.35 0.76 10.66
C VAL A 28 -1.91 2.13 11.15
N CYS A 29 -2.72 2.82 11.94
CA CYS A 29 -2.39 4.17 12.43
C CYS A 29 -1.14 4.17 13.31
N GLY A 30 -0.99 3.15 14.17
CA GLY A 30 0.19 3.00 15.03
C GLY A 30 1.47 2.87 14.22
N LEU A 31 1.45 2.01 13.20
CA LEU A 31 2.59 1.78 12.32
C LEU A 31 2.94 3.03 11.49
N LEU A 32 1.96 3.69 10.88
CA LEU A 32 2.16 4.93 10.13
C LEU A 32 2.75 6.05 11.01
N ASN A 33 2.29 6.16 12.26
CA ASN A 33 2.84 7.12 13.22
C ASN A 33 4.29 6.78 13.60
N ALA A 34 4.58 5.50 13.86
CA ALA A 34 5.91 5.04 14.20
C ALA A 34 6.91 5.33 13.07
N PHE A 35 6.58 5.00 11.81
CA PHE A 35 7.42 5.33 10.66
C PHE A 35 7.64 6.83 10.48
N THR A 36 6.61 7.66 10.72
CA THR A 36 6.75 9.11 10.60
C THR A 36 7.61 9.71 11.71
N ALA A 37 7.59 9.10 12.91
CA ALA A 37 8.34 9.58 14.08
C ALA A 37 9.79 9.06 14.11
N HIS A 38 10.03 7.87 13.54
CA HIS A 38 11.28 7.15 13.74
C HIS A 38 12.42 7.65 12.86
N ASP A 39 12.17 8.02 11.60
CA ASP A 39 13.21 8.51 10.70
C ASP A 39 12.64 9.30 9.53
N ALA A 40 13.24 10.46 9.27
CA ALA A 40 12.95 11.26 8.08
C ALA A 40 13.32 10.55 6.76
N THR A 41 14.07 9.44 6.82
CA THR A 41 14.48 8.64 5.66
C THR A 41 13.39 7.67 5.19
N VAL A 42 12.47 7.24 6.08
CA VAL A 42 11.36 6.35 5.68
C VAL A 42 10.32 7.14 4.89
N GLN A 43 10.07 6.72 3.65
CA GLN A 43 9.03 7.31 2.81
C GLN A 43 7.86 6.34 2.63
N LEU A 44 6.66 6.85 2.86
CA LEU A 44 5.43 6.07 2.71
C LEU A 44 4.82 6.29 1.33
N GLY A 45 4.52 5.20 0.64
CA GLY A 45 3.89 5.20 -0.68
C GLY A 45 2.63 4.34 -0.73
N LEU A 46 1.80 4.58 -1.75
CA LEU A 46 0.61 3.79 -2.05
C LEU A 46 0.84 2.92 -3.28
N LEU A 47 0.41 1.66 -3.21
CA LEU A 47 0.32 0.76 -4.35
C LEU A 47 -1.10 0.19 -4.39
N THR A 48 -1.92 0.64 -5.33
CA THR A 48 -3.34 0.28 -5.35
C THR A 48 -3.92 0.19 -6.76
N GLY A 49 -4.82 -0.78 -6.96
CA GLY A 49 -5.64 -0.85 -8.17
C GLY A 49 -6.78 0.18 -8.23
N ASN A 50 -7.04 0.95 -7.17
CA ASN A 50 -7.97 2.07 -7.25
C ASN A 50 -7.37 3.18 -8.12
N THR A 51 -8.21 3.94 -8.84
CA THR A 51 -7.76 5.19 -9.44
C THR A 51 -7.26 6.15 -8.36
N ARG A 52 -6.36 7.06 -8.72
CA ARG A 52 -5.80 8.04 -7.79
C ARG A 52 -6.90 8.80 -7.04
N LEU A 53 -7.93 9.26 -7.76
CA LEU A 53 -9.02 10.03 -7.18
C LEU A 53 -9.86 9.19 -6.21
N ALA A 54 -10.16 7.94 -6.56
CA ALA A 54 -10.89 7.03 -5.67
C ALA A 54 -10.08 6.69 -4.40
N ALA A 55 -8.78 6.46 -4.53
CA ALA A 55 -7.89 6.25 -3.40
C ALA A 55 -7.84 7.49 -2.49
N GLU A 56 -7.75 8.68 -3.08
CA GLU A 56 -7.76 9.94 -2.34
C GLU A 56 -9.05 10.14 -1.54
N VAL A 57 -10.22 9.94 -2.15
CA VAL A 57 -11.51 10.05 -1.46
C VAL A 57 -11.58 9.10 -0.27
N LYS A 58 -11.22 7.82 -0.47
CA LYS A 58 -11.21 6.83 0.61
C LYS A 58 -10.28 7.21 1.75
N LEU A 59 -9.03 7.56 1.43
CA LEU A 59 -8.02 7.84 2.45
C LEU A 59 -8.22 9.18 3.16
N ARG A 60 -8.82 10.18 2.49
CA ARG A 60 -9.22 11.44 3.14
C ARG A 60 -10.33 11.23 4.16
N HIS A 61 -11.28 10.31 3.88
CA HIS A 61 -12.34 9.97 4.82
C HIS A 61 -11.78 9.49 6.18
N PHE A 62 -10.63 8.79 6.15
CA PHE A 62 -9.94 8.29 7.34
C PHE A 62 -8.75 9.16 7.81
N ASP A 63 -8.58 10.34 7.24
CA ASP A 63 -7.45 11.26 7.51
C ASP A 63 -6.06 10.62 7.27
N LEU A 64 -5.97 9.74 6.28
CA LEU A 64 -4.73 9.02 5.96
C LEU A 64 -4.03 9.53 4.69
N TRP A 65 -4.72 10.24 3.79
CA TRP A 65 -4.15 10.64 2.49
C TRP A 65 -2.85 11.41 2.60
N GLY A 66 -2.76 12.35 3.54
CA GLY A 66 -1.58 13.20 3.75
C GLY A 66 -0.32 12.46 4.25
N ARG A 67 -0.46 11.19 4.66
CA ARG A 67 0.66 10.37 5.13
C ARG A 67 1.55 9.85 3.98
N PHE A 68 1.02 9.77 2.78
CA PHE A 68 1.70 9.17 1.64
C PHE A 68 2.27 10.24 0.70
N LYS A 69 3.55 10.15 0.38
CA LYS A 69 4.28 11.12 -0.45
C LYS A 69 4.26 10.77 -1.93
N LEU A 70 4.09 9.49 -2.24
CA LEU A 70 4.07 8.96 -3.59
C LEU A 70 3.05 7.81 -3.71
N GLY A 71 2.79 7.35 -4.92
CA GLY A 71 1.94 6.19 -5.13
C GLY A 71 1.87 5.79 -6.59
N ALA A 72 1.42 4.55 -6.85
CA ALA A 72 1.00 4.05 -8.14
C ALA A 72 -0.45 3.55 -8.04
N PHE A 73 -1.25 3.89 -9.02
CA PHE A 73 -2.70 3.79 -8.99
C PHE A 73 -3.23 3.07 -10.23
N GLY A 74 -4.44 2.54 -10.18
CA GLY A 74 -5.05 1.80 -11.27
C GLY A 74 -5.22 2.59 -12.58
N ASP A 75 -5.16 3.91 -12.53
CA ASP A 75 -5.12 4.79 -13.72
C ASP A 75 -3.70 4.97 -14.30
N ASP A 76 -2.66 4.56 -13.60
CA ASP A 76 -1.31 4.50 -14.16
C ASP A 76 -1.11 3.26 -15.04
N HIS A 77 -1.61 2.09 -14.63
CA HIS A 77 -1.53 0.84 -15.39
C HIS A 77 -2.53 -0.21 -14.89
N THR A 78 -2.98 -1.13 -15.79
CA THR A 78 -3.91 -2.22 -15.43
C THR A 78 -3.20 -3.43 -14.82
N CYS A 79 -1.95 -3.69 -15.18
CA CYS A 79 -1.13 -4.76 -14.62
C CYS A 79 -0.51 -4.31 -13.29
N ARG A 80 -0.71 -5.12 -12.25
CA ARG A 80 -0.28 -4.76 -10.89
C ARG A 80 1.26 -4.77 -10.73
N ASN A 81 1.95 -5.65 -11.45
CA ASN A 81 3.42 -5.67 -11.46
C ASN A 81 4.00 -4.41 -12.12
N GLU A 82 3.35 -3.89 -13.16
CA GLU A 82 3.73 -2.60 -13.76
C GLU A 82 3.48 -1.43 -12.79
N LEU A 83 2.41 -1.50 -11.98
CA LEU A 83 2.20 -0.52 -10.91
C LEU A 83 3.34 -0.54 -9.89
N ALA A 84 3.86 -1.72 -9.54
CA ALA A 84 5.02 -1.83 -8.65
C ALA A 84 6.26 -1.16 -9.25
N SER A 85 6.54 -1.39 -10.54
CA SER A 85 7.64 -0.74 -11.26
C SER A 85 7.47 0.79 -11.34
N ILE A 86 6.23 1.27 -11.50
CA ILE A 86 5.92 2.70 -11.47
C ILE A 86 6.14 3.29 -10.07
N ALA A 87 5.71 2.57 -9.03
CA ALA A 87 5.91 2.98 -7.63
C ALA A 87 7.40 3.07 -7.29
N GLU A 88 8.20 2.07 -7.65
CA GLU A 88 9.67 2.08 -7.48
C GLU A 88 10.31 3.27 -8.18
N ARG A 89 9.98 3.52 -9.45
CA ARG A 89 10.51 4.66 -10.20
C ARG A 89 10.17 5.99 -9.53
N ARG A 90 8.94 6.15 -9.03
CA ARG A 90 8.52 7.34 -8.28
C ARG A 90 9.22 7.46 -6.93
N ALA A 91 9.48 6.32 -6.26
CA ALA A 91 10.26 6.30 -5.02
C ALA A 91 11.69 6.78 -5.27
N LYS A 92 12.36 6.33 -6.34
CA LYS A 92 13.69 6.81 -6.75
C LYS A 92 13.70 8.31 -7.05
N GLN A 93 12.64 8.87 -7.61
CA GLN A 93 12.53 10.32 -7.84
C GLN A 93 12.44 11.14 -6.54
N VAL A 94 11.89 10.57 -5.46
CA VAL A 94 11.72 11.24 -4.17
C VAL A 94 12.93 11.04 -3.25
N ILE A 95 13.46 9.82 -3.21
CA ILE A 95 14.54 9.41 -2.30
C ILE A 95 15.91 9.62 -2.94
N GLY A 96 16.03 9.29 -4.22
CA GLY A 96 17.27 9.31 -5.00
C GLY A 96 17.47 8.01 -5.77
N ASP A 97 18.28 8.06 -6.82
CA ASP A 97 18.57 6.91 -7.69
C ASP A 97 19.38 5.80 -6.99
N SER A 98 19.96 6.09 -5.82
CA SER A 98 20.67 5.11 -5.01
C SER A 98 19.76 4.14 -4.25
N LEU A 99 18.45 4.37 -4.23
CA LEU A 99 17.49 3.46 -3.61
C LEU A 99 17.55 2.09 -4.29
N LEU A 100 17.86 1.06 -3.52
CA LEU A 100 17.88 -0.32 -3.98
C LEU A 100 16.47 -0.93 -3.85
N SER A 101 16.11 -1.86 -4.74
CA SER A 101 14.80 -2.52 -4.69
C SER A 101 14.61 -3.30 -3.39
N GLU A 102 15.66 -3.88 -2.84
CA GLU A 102 15.67 -4.59 -1.55
C GLU A 102 15.42 -3.69 -0.33
N GLU A 103 15.51 -2.37 -0.49
CA GLU A 103 15.15 -1.38 0.54
C GLU A 103 13.67 -0.98 0.47
N ILE A 104 12.96 -1.48 -0.55
CA ILE A 104 11.51 -1.28 -0.70
C ILE A 104 10.78 -2.44 -0.04
N LEU A 105 9.78 -2.13 0.78
CA LEU A 105 8.88 -3.10 1.37
C LEU A 105 7.45 -2.85 0.90
N ILE A 106 6.83 -3.86 0.29
CA ILE A 106 5.41 -3.85 -0.05
C ILE A 106 4.64 -4.57 1.05
N ILE A 107 3.66 -3.88 1.65
CA ILE A 107 2.77 -4.43 2.67
C ILE A 107 1.39 -4.63 2.02
N GLY A 108 0.87 -5.85 2.09
CA GLY A 108 -0.42 -6.18 1.49
C GLY A 108 -1.01 -7.47 2.04
N ASP A 109 -2.25 -7.78 1.65
CA ASP A 109 -3.04 -8.89 2.18
C ASP A 109 -3.37 -9.97 1.15
N THR A 110 -2.75 -9.91 -0.03
CA THR A 110 -3.02 -10.84 -1.13
C THR A 110 -1.73 -11.44 -1.73
N PRO A 111 -1.81 -12.64 -2.34
CA PRO A 111 -0.71 -13.18 -3.15
C PRO A 111 -0.18 -12.22 -4.20
N ARG A 112 -1.05 -11.38 -4.78
CA ARG A 112 -0.67 -10.38 -5.78
C ARG A 112 0.26 -9.31 -5.23
N ASP A 113 0.16 -8.97 -3.94
CA ASP A 113 1.07 -8.01 -3.31
C ASP A 113 2.46 -8.61 -3.14
N VAL A 114 2.53 -9.90 -2.83
CA VAL A 114 3.79 -10.67 -2.80
C VAL A 114 4.41 -10.75 -4.20
N GLU A 115 3.61 -11.09 -5.23
CA GLU A 115 4.06 -11.12 -6.63
C GLU A 115 4.58 -9.75 -7.10
N CYS A 116 3.90 -8.66 -6.71
CA CYS A 116 4.34 -7.29 -7.00
C CYS A 116 5.73 -7.00 -6.42
N ALA A 117 5.96 -7.37 -5.16
CA ALA A 117 7.27 -7.20 -4.53
C ALA A 117 8.34 -8.00 -5.26
N GLN A 118 8.08 -9.27 -5.54
CA GLN A 118 9.00 -10.16 -6.27
C GLN A 118 9.33 -9.62 -7.67
N SER A 119 8.35 -9.04 -8.37
CA SER A 119 8.52 -8.54 -9.74
C SER A 119 9.55 -7.41 -9.88
N ILE A 120 9.79 -6.69 -8.79
CA ILE A 120 10.78 -5.59 -8.73
C ILE A 120 11.97 -5.89 -7.82
N GLY A 121 12.07 -7.11 -7.26
CA GLY A 121 13.12 -7.49 -6.31
C GLY A 121 12.98 -6.83 -4.93
N ALA A 122 11.79 -6.35 -4.59
CA ALA A 122 11.47 -5.77 -3.29
C ALA A 122 11.11 -6.84 -2.25
N LYS A 123 11.13 -6.46 -0.98
CA LYS A 123 10.63 -7.27 0.13
C LYS A 123 9.12 -7.17 0.25
N SER A 124 8.49 -8.16 0.90
CA SER A 124 7.07 -8.16 1.17
C SER A 124 6.74 -8.55 2.61
N LEU A 125 5.83 -7.80 3.22
CA LEU A 125 5.17 -8.17 4.46
C LEU A 125 3.69 -8.47 4.15
N ALA A 126 3.33 -9.74 4.22
CA ALA A 126 1.96 -10.17 3.98
C ALA A 126 1.16 -10.16 5.29
N VAL A 127 -0.05 -9.60 5.24
CA VAL A 127 -0.92 -9.42 6.41
C VAL A 127 -2.21 -10.23 6.20
N ALA A 128 -2.47 -11.20 7.06
CA ALA A 128 -3.58 -12.15 6.87
C ALA A 128 -4.95 -11.59 7.34
N THR A 129 -5.19 -10.29 7.11
CA THR A 129 -6.48 -9.63 7.46
C THR A 129 -7.50 -9.69 6.34
N GLY A 130 -7.11 -10.16 5.15
CA GLY A 130 -7.99 -10.30 3.98
C GLY A 130 -8.59 -11.70 3.85
N ASN A 131 -8.73 -12.15 2.60
CA ASN A 131 -9.30 -13.45 2.27
C ASN A 131 -8.29 -14.61 2.28
N PHE A 132 -7.03 -14.34 2.54
CA PHE A 132 -5.93 -15.32 2.52
C PHE A 132 -5.34 -15.46 3.91
N ASP A 133 -5.10 -16.71 4.32
CA ASP A 133 -4.43 -17.03 5.58
C ASP A 133 -2.90 -16.87 5.47
N SER A 134 -2.26 -16.80 6.62
CA SER A 134 -0.80 -16.64 6.72
C SER A 134 -0.04 -17.77 6.00
N ALA A 135 -0.54 -18.99 6.04
CA ALA A 135 0.12 -20.12 5.40
C ALA A 135 0.12 -19.98 3.88
N THR A 136 -1.01 -19.57 3.30
CA THR A 136 -1.13 -19.30 1.87
C THR A 136 -0.19 -18.18 1.44
N LEU A 137 -0.17 -17.07 2.17
CA LEU A 137 0.68 -15.92 1.87
C LEU A 137 2.17 -16.25 2.02
N GLN A 138 2.55 -17.04 3.02
CA GLN A 138 3.90 -17.52 3.21
C GLN A 138 4.34 -18.44 2.06
N ASN A 139 3.46 -19.33 1.61
CA ASN A 139 3.73 -20.24 0.49
C ASN A 139 3.90 -19.49 -0.85
N CYS A 140 3.38 -18.27 -0.99
CA CYS A 140 3.65 -17.41 -2.15
C CYS A 140 5.06 -16.77 -2.10
N GLY A 141 5.83 -16.98 -1.04
CA GLY A 141 7.19 -16.48 -0.89
C GLY A 141 7.26 -15.07 -0.31
N ALA A 142 6.32 -14.69 0.57
CA ALA A 142 6.41 -13.45 1.33
C ALA A 142 7.68 -13.42 2.19
N THR A 143 8.35 -12.27 2.27
CA THR A 143 9.54 -12.07 3.11
C THR A 143 9.18 -12.21 4.60
N GLY A 144 8.02 -11.69 4.99
CA GLY A 144 7.44 -11.84 6.31
C GLY A 144 5.92 -11.98 6.22
N THR A 145 5.33 -12.59 7.26
CA THR A 145 3.88 -12.77 7.34
C THR A 145 3.42 -12.53 8.77
N VAL A 146 2.33 -11.78 8.93
CA VAL A 146 1.68 -11.52 10.23
C VAL A 146 0.17 -11.68 10.13
N GLU A 147 -0.50 -11.99 11.24
CA GLU A 147 -1.97 -12.08 11.26
C GLU A 147 -2.59 -10.68 11.10
N MET A 148 -2.07 -9.69 11.79
CA MET A 148 -2.49 -8.29 11.67
C MET A 148 -1.33 -7.33 11.91
N LEU A 149 -1.43 -6.09 11.42
CA LEU A 149 -0.39 -5.09 11.62
C LEU A 149 -0.21 -4.66 13.09
N ALA A 150 -1.17 -4.97 13.95
CA ALA A 150 -1.03 -4.75 15.40
C ALA A 150 -0.07 -5.72 16.07
N ASP A 151 0.28 -6.83 15.42
CA ASP A 151 1.14 -7.90 15.97
C ASP A 151 2.63 -7.66 15.70
N ILE A 152 2.99 -6.60 14.99
CA ILE A 152 4.38 -6.30 14.61
C ILE A 152 4.73 -4.85 14.89
N HIS A 153 5.94 -4.61 15.36
CA HIS A 153 6.46 -3.26 15.60
C HIS A 153 7.24 -2.72 14.39
N ALA A 154 7.29 -1.37 14.28
CA ALA A 154 7.98 -0.70 13.18
C ALA A 154 9.47 -1.10 13.10
N GLU A 155 10.13 -1.27 14.25
CA GLU A 155 11.54 -1.67 14.33
C GLU A 155 11.79 -3.09 13.79
N GLU A 156 10.81 -3.98 13.91
CA GLU A 156 10.89 -5.34 13.35
C GLU A 156 10.73 -5.30 11.84
N ILE A 157 9.80 -4.48 11.35
CA ILE A 157 9.59 -4.27 9.91
C ILE A 157 10.84 -3.69 9.25
N LEU A 158 11.50 -2.73 9.88
CA LEU A 158 12.71 -2.10 9.35
C LEU A 158 13.94 -3.04 9.32
N ARG A 159 13.84 -4.22 9.92
CA ARG A 159 14.89 -5.26 9.89
C ARG A 159 14.63 -6.37 8.86
N LEU A 160 13.44 -6.40 8.28
CA LEU A 160 13.14 -7.32 7.18
C LEU A 160 14.01 -7.02 5.98
#